data_5c0ebb781c8a0e30dae2ed990106a738
#
_entry.id   5c0ebb781c8a0e30dae2ed990106a738
#
_cell.length_a   1.000
_cell.length_b   1.000
_cell.length_c   1.000
_cell.angle_alpha   90.00
_cell.angle_beta   90.00
_cell.angle_gamma   90.00
#
_symmetry.space_group_name_H-M   'P 1'
#
loop_
_entity.id
_entity.type
_entity.pdbx_description
1 polymer ?
#
loop_
_entity_poly.entity_id
_entity_poly.type
_entity_poly.pdbx_seq_one_letter_code
_entity_poly.pdbx_strand_id
1 'polypeptide(L)'
;MLLSHRIRIEATSAQRDYFARAAGTARRVWNWALAEWQRQAAAGQRPNAMALKKQFNAIKYAHPDWQDQDGQPWLRTIHRDAHAQPFAHLARAFARTFSAIKARAPAHAPRFKRKGRCRDSFYVANDKFRIEGKAAVLPKVGRVGLAEALRFTGKIMGASVSREADWWSLAVQVEVPGHLARRRRSGEGVVGGDLGITAAATLSTGEKVQAPRPLKRSLRRLRMRGRRLSRKVEAAKRAMGISGSIPRDKRLPVSKNRTKGARSLARLHARIARIRNDFTHKLTTRLCRENQAVAIEDLNVKGMLANARLSRAIADIGFYQVRRQLHDKAQRYGTLLVLADRWYPSSKLCSACGVKNGMLGLGEREWTCAGCGACHDRDTNAGINLKRLATGALAACPALPVASQAATPGTAAEDVSAAGRKRTLRTCAHGFDSSTHA
;
A
#
# COMPACT_ATOMS: atom_id res chain seq x y z
N MET A 1 -13.42 -12.42 -3.33
CA MET A 1 -12.38 -11.52 -2.73
C MET A 1 -11.57 -10.85 -3.84
N LEU A 2 -11.30 -9.54 -3.75
CA LEU A 2 -10.49 -8.85 -4.76
C LEU A 2 -8.99 -8.95 -4.40
N LEU A 3 -8.22 -9.62 -5.25
CA LEU A 3 -6.77 -9.78 -5.11
C LEU A 3 -6.04 -9.02 -6.21
N SER A 4 -4.81 -8.60 -5.96
CA SER A 4 -3.97 -7.93 -6.95
C SER A 4 -2.63 -8.63 -7.07
N HIS A 5 -2.24 -8.94 -8.31
CA HIS A 5 -0.92 -9.47 -8.63
C HIS A 5 -0.14 -8.45 -9.46
N ARG A 6 0.99 -8.00 -8.92
CA ARG A 6 1.88 -7.05 -9.60
C ARG A 6 3.05 -7.77 -10.23
N ILE A 7 3.06 -7.82 -11.55
CA ILE A 7 4.04 -8.54 -12.37
C ILE A 7 4.95 -7.51 -13.08
N ARG A 8 6.23 -7.77 -13.14
CA ARG A 8 7.17 -6.96 -13.93
C ARG A 8 6.92 -7.19 -15.41
N ILE A 9 6.91 -6.10 -16.19
CA ILE A 9 6.81 -6.12 -17.65
C ILE A 9 8.21 -6.12 -18.26
N GLU A 10 8.45 -6.99 -19.23
CA GLU A 10 9.63 -7.03 -20.07
C GLU A 10 9.37 -6.29 -21.36
N ALA A 11 9.36 -4.96 -21.26
CA ALA A 11 8.99 -4.07 -22.35
C ALA A 11 10.16 -3.74 -23.26
N THR A 12 9.92 -3.67 -24.59
CA THR A 12 10.82 -3.07 -25.58
C THR A 12 10.95 -1.56 -25.38
N SER A 13 11.87 -0.92 -26.08
CA SER A 13 12.02 0.55 -26.02
C SER A 13 10.75 1.25 -26.46
N ALA A 14 10.17 0.88 -27.60
CA ALA A 14 8.93 1.46 -28.13
C ALA A 14 7.75 1.30 -27.16
N GLN A 15 7.62 0.12 -26.53
CA GLN A 15 6.60 -0.13 -25.51
C GLN A 15 6.78 0.74 -24.26
N ARG A 16 8.03 0.95 -23.81
CA ARG A 16 8.31 1.86 -22.67
C ARG A 16 7.98 3.31 -23.00
N ASP A 17 8.23 3.75 -24.22
CA ASP A 17 7.90 5.10 -24.67
C ASP A 17 6.39 5.30 -24.74
N TYR A 18 5.65 4.31 -25.24
CA TYR A 18 4.20 4.33 -25.19
C TYR A 18 3.68 4.39 -23.74
N PHE A 19 4.17 3.55 -22.84
CA PHE A 19 3.77 3.56 -21.44
C PHE A 19 4.05 4.92 -20.77
N ALA A 20 5.18 5.55 -21.11
CA ALA A 20 5.51 6.87 -20.59
C ALA A 20 4.54 7.95 -21.12
N ARG A 21 4.15 7.88 -22.40
CA ARG A 21 3.13 8.76 -22.99
C ARG A 21 1.76 8.54 -22.36
N ALA A 22 1.30 7.30 -22.24
CA ALA A 22 0.02 6.97 -21.63
C ALA A 22 -0.07 7.42 -20.14
N ALA A 23 0.99 7.23 -19.36
CA ALA A 23 1.06 7.73 -17.98
C ALA A 23 1.12 9.28 -17.94
N GLY A 24 1.77 9.91 -18.92
CA GLY A 24 1.78 11.35 -19.11
C GLY A 24 0.39 11.90 -19.38
N THR A 25 -0.35 11.24 -20.27
CA THR A 25 -1.76 11.54 -20.58
C THR A 25 -2.64 11.46 -19.35
N ALA A 26 -2.57 10.36 -18.62
CA ALA A 26 -3.37 10.17 -17.41
C ALA A 26 -3.09 11.28 -16.36
N ARG A 27 -1.86 11.76 -16.26
CA ARG A 27 -1.47 12.87 -15.40
C ARG A 27 -2.01 14.22 -15.91
N ARG A 28 -1.91 14.48 -17.23
CA ARG A 28 -2.39 15.73 -17.83
C ARG A 28 -3.91 15.85 -17.68
N VAL A 29 -4.65 14.78 -17.99
CA VAL A 29 -6.11 14.77 -17.82
C VAL A 29 -6.53 14.88 -16.34
N TRP A 30 -5.82 14.25 -15.41
CA TRP A 30 -6.06 14.46 -13.98
C TRP A 30 -5.90 15.94 -13.59
N ASN A 31 -4.86 16.59 -14.08
CA ASN A 31 -4.59 17.97 -13.74
C ASN A 31 -5.62 18.93 -14.37
N TRP A 32 -6.02 18.69 -15.62
CA TRP A 32 -7.09 19.42 -16.27
C TRP A 32 -8.41 19.28 -15.48
N ALA A 33 -8.79 18.05 -15.15
CA ALA A 33 -10.02 17.79 -14.41
C ALA A 33 -10.00 18.41 -13.00
N LEU A 34 -8.85 18.44 -12.33
CA LEU A 34 -8.71 19.09 -11.03
C LEU A 34 -8.79 20.62 -11.14
N ALA A 35 -8.16 21.22 -12.15
CA ALA A 35 -8.23 22.65 -12.40
C ALA A 35 -9.67 23.08 -12.69
N GLU A 36 -10.36 22.34 -13.55
CA GLU A 36 -11.75 22.63 -13.91
C GLU A 36 -12.70 22.43 -12.71
N TRP A 37 -12.46 21.39 -11.90
CA TRP A 37 -13.17 21.21 -10.62
C TRP A 37 -13.01 22.42 -9.72
N GLN A 38 -11.78 22.91 -9.56
CA GLN A 38 -11.51 24.07 -8.71
C GLN A 38 -12.13 25.36 -9.26
N ARG A 39 -12.11 25.54 -10.60
CA ARG A 39 -12.73 26.68 -11.27
C ARG A 39 -14.25 26.72 -11.04
N GLN A 40 -14.93 25.56 -11.23
CA GLN A 40 -16.37 25.45 -11.02
C GLN A 40 -16.74 25.66 -9.54
N ALA A 41 -15.97 25.10 -8.62
CA ALA A 41 -16.19 25.29 -7.18
C ALA A 41 -16.00 26.75 -6.76
N ALA A 42 -14.99 27.45 -7.29
CA ALA A 42 -14.77 28.88 -7.04
C ALA A 42 -15.91 29.77 -7.61
N ALA A 43 -16.59 29.31 -8.67
CA ALA A 43 -17.79 29.96 -9.22
C ALA A 43 -19.10 29.56 -8.50
N GLY A 44 -19.01 28.95 -7.31
CA GLY A 44 -20.19 28.55 -6.51
C GLY A 44 -20.92 27.31 -7.04
N GLN A 45 -20.42 26.66 -8.10
CA GLN A 45 -21.02 25.47 -8.67
C GLN A 45 -20.69 24.22 -7.83
N ARG A 46 -21.46 23.16 -8.01
CA ARG A 46 -21.18 21.83 -7.42
C ARG A 46 -20.53 20.91 -8.48
N PRO A 47 -19.19 20.85 -8.56
CA PRO A 47 -18.52 20.07 -9.59
C PRO A 47 -18.80 18.58 -9.46
N ASN A 48 -18.95 17.90 -10.60
CA ASN A 48 -19.14 16.46 -10.68
C ASN A 48 -18.14 15.84 -11.67
N ALA A 49 -17.44 14.80 -11.26
CA ALA A 49 -16.41 14.18 -12.10
C ALA A 49 -16.96 13.56 -13.40
N MET A 50 -18.21 13.09 -13.42
CA MET A 50 -18.84 12.56 -14.64
C MET A 50 -19.24 13.69 -15.60
N ALA A 51 -19.74 14.82 -15.08
CA ALA A 51 -20.01 16.02 -15.88
C ALA A 51 -18.70 16.57 -16.49
N LEU A 52 -17.61 16.63 -15.70
CA LEU A 52 -16.29 17.01 -16.20
C LEU A 52 -15.77 16.06 -17.28
N LYS A 53 -16.04 14.76 -17.15
CA LYS A 53 -15.71 13.79 -18.20
C LYS A 53 -16.50 14.05 -19.48
N LYS A 54 -17.80 14.40 -19.39
CA LYS A 54 -18.62 14.77 -20.55
C LYS A 54 -18.07 16.03 -21.23
N GLN A 55 -17.77 17.06 -20.45
CA GLN A 55 -17.13 18.29 -20.92
C GLN A 55 -15.79 18.02 -21.61
N PHE A 56 -14.92 17.23 -21.00
CA PHE A 56 -13.64 16.84 -21.60
C PHE A 56 -13.83 16.07 -22.92
N ASN A 57 -14.82 15.15 -22.98
CA ASN A 57 -15.07 14.40 -24.20
C ASN A 57 -15.53 15.28 -25.39
N ALA A 58 -16.21 16.39 -25.12
CA ALA A 58 -16.61 17.34 -26.15
C ALA A 58 -15.41 18.10 -26.76
N ILE A 59 -14.40 18.43 -25.93
CA ILE A 59 -13.28 19.28 -26.36
C ILE A 59 -12.00 18.51 -26.75
N LYS A 60 -11.82 17.28 -26.29
CA LYS A 60 -10.54 16.54 -26.31
C LYS A 60 -9.92 16.30 -27.70
N TYR A 61 -10.68 16.45 -28.76
CA TYR A 61 -10.20 16.27 -30.15
C TYR A 61 -10.16 17.56 -30.95
N ALA A 62 -10.86 18.59 -30.51
CA ALA A 62 -10.95 19.87 -31.18
C ALA A 62 -10.06 20.95 -30.56
N HIS A 63 -9.89 20.93 -29.23
CA HIS A 63 -9.18 21.99 -28.53
C HIS A 63 -7.66 21.90 -28.74
N PRO A 64 -6.98 23.04 -29.04
CA PRO A 64 -5.54 23.09 -29.34
C PRO A 64 -4.63 22.42 -28.31
N ASP A 65 -4.97 22.51 -27.02
CA ASP A 65 -4.21 21.86 -25.94
C ASP A 65 -4.08 20.33 -26.09
N TRP A 66 -4.95 19.71 -26.87
CA TRP A 66 -4.99 18.26 -27.09
C TRP A 66 -4.58 17.86 -28.49
N GLN A 67 -4.02 18.81 -29.26
CA GLN A 67 -3.45 18.61 -30.59
C GLN A 67 -1.93 18.63 -30.51
N ASP A 68 -1.26 18.03 -31.49
CA ASP A 68 0.18 18.12 -31.70
C ASP A 68 0.52 19.34 -32.58
N GLN A 69 1.78 19.44 -32.99
CA GLN A 69 2.25 20.55 -33.83
C GLN A 69 1.60 20.59 -35.23
N ASP A 70 1.10 19.44 -35.69
CA ASP A 70 0.45 19.26 -37.01
C ASP A 70 -1.10 19.37 -36.86
N GLY A 71 -1.61 19.85 -35.73
CA GLY A 71 -3.04 20.00 -35.48
C GLY A 71 -3.77 18.65 -35.24
N GLN A 72 -3.05 17.52 -35.15
CA GLN A 72 -3.67 16.23 -34.99
C GLN A 72 -3.93 15.91 -33.51
N PRO A 73 -5.12 15.36 -33.16
CA PRO A 73 -5.44 15.04 -31.77
C PRO A 73 -4.61 13.84 -31.28
N TRP A 74 -3.50 14.14 -30.63
CA TRP A 74 -2.55 13.13 -30.13
C TRP A 74 -3.17 12.12 -29.15
N LEU A 75 -4.32 12.43 -28.54
CA LEU A 75 -5.07 11.48 -27.70
C LEU A 75 -5.52 10.23 -28.47
N ARG A 76 -5.70 10.30 -29.78
CA ARG A 76 -6.05 9.14 -30.63
C ARG A 76 -4.95 8.07 -30.65
N THR A 77 -3.69 8.45 -30.40
CA THR A 77 -2.57 7.53 -30.31
C THR A 77 -2.51 6.78 -28.98
N ILE A 78 -3.26 7.23 -27.99
CA ILE A 78 -3.31 6.66 -26.64
C ILE A 78 -4.64 5.92 -26.43
N HIS A 79 -4.62 4.77 -25.77
CA HIS A 79 -5.85 4.04 -25.48
C HIS A 79 -6.78 4.85 -24.54
N ARG A 80 -8.09 4.64 -24.74
CA ARG A 80 -9.14 5.44 -24.11
C ARG A 80 -9.05 5.52 -22.58
N ASP A 81 -8.75 4.41 -21.91
CA ASP A 81 -8.81 4.36 -20.45
C ASP A 81 -7.74 5.23 -19.78
N ALA A 82 -6.59 5.48 -20.46
CA ALA A 82 -5.57 6.36 -19.93
C ALA A 82 -6.07 7.81 -19.74
N HIS A 83 -7.04 8.25 -20.54
CA HIS A 83 -7.64 9.58 -20.39
C HIS A 83 -9.06 9.57 -19.82
N ALA A 84 -9.75 8.41 -19.75
CA ALA A 84 -11.08 8.30 -19.14
C ALA A 84 -11.02 8.04 -17.63
N GLN A 85 -10.11 7.16 -17.18
CA GLN A 85 -10.02 6.73 -15.79
C GLN A 85 -9.60 7.82 -14.77
N PRO A 86 -8.82 8.86 -15.13
CA PRO A 86 -8.50 9.97 -14.23
C PRO A 86 -9.71 10.62 -13.56
N PHE A 87 -10.85 10.71 -14.22
CA PHE A 87 -12.09 11.27 -13.66
C PHE A 87 -12.64 10.40 -12.53
N ALA A 88 -12.70 9.09 -12.70
CA ALA A 88 -13.10 8.16 -11.65
C ALA A 88 -12.12 8.17 -10.45
N HIS A 89 -10.83 8.37 -10.72
CA HIS A 89 -9.85 8.54 -9.65
C HIS A 89 -10.03 9.87 -8.91
N LEU A 90 -10.37 10.94 -9.61
CA LEU A 90 -10.65 12.25 -9.02
C LEU A 90 -11.92 12.20 -8.14
N ALA A 91 -13.01 11.59 -8.64
CA ALA A 91 -14.23 11.37 -7.87
C ALA A 91 -13.93 10.66 -6.54
N ARG A 92 -13.18 9.54 -6.60
CA ARG A 92 -12.79 8.78 -5.40
C ARG A 92 -11.88 9.57 -4.46
N ALA A 93 -11.04 10.46 -4.98
CA ALA A 93 -10.18 11.30 -4.17
C ALA A 93 -10.99 12.35 -3.40
N PHE A 94 -11.94 13.03 -4.06
CA PHE A 94 -12.84 13.97 -3.40
C PHE A 94 -13.80 13.27 -2.43
N ALA A 95 -14.36 12.13 -2.78
CA ALA A 95 -15.20 11.36 -1.86
C ALA A 95 -14.47 11.03 -0.55
N ARG A 96 -13.19 10.64 -0.62
CA ARG A 96 -12.36 10.43 0.58
C ARG A 96 -12.13 11.73 1.37
N THR A 97 -11.92 12.85 0.68
CA THR A 97 -11.77 14.16 1.34
C THR A 97 -13.03 14.53 2.10
N PHE A 98 -14.20 14.43 1.45
CA PHE A 98 -15.49 14.76 2.05
C PHE A 98 -15.86 13.80 3.20
N SER A 99 -15.59 12.50 3.05
CA SER A 99 -15.78 11.53 4.14
C SER A 99 -14.91 11.86 5.36
N ALA A 100 -13.65 12.27 5.14
CA ALA A 100 -12.77 12.69 6.23
C ALA A 100 -13.27 13.95 6.92
N ILE A 101 -13.75 14.95 6.15
CA ILE A 101 -14.35 16.19 6.70
C ILE A 101 -15.58 15.83 7.55
N LYS A 102 -16.49 15.01 7.01
CA LYS A 102 -17.69 14.56 7.74
C LYS A 102 -17.33 13.83 9.04
N ALA A 103 -16.29 13.03 9.02
CA ALA A 103 -15.78 12.30 10.18
C ALA A 103 -14.90 13.17 11.12
N ARG A 104 -14.79 14.49 10.89
CA ARG A 104 -13.90 15.41 11.62
C ARG A 104 -12.44 14.92 11.68
N ALA A 105 -12.02 14.10 10.69
CA ALA A 105 -10.66 13.57 10.57
C ALA A 105 -9.79 14.48 9.69
N PRO A 106 -8.46 14.39 9.78
CA PRO A 106 -7.56 15.15 8.92
C PRO A 106 -7.85 14.90 7.44
N ALA A 107 -8.36 15.91 6.74
CA ALA A 107 -8.74 15.83 5.34
C ALA A 107 -7.65 16.43 4.44
N HIS A 108 -7.38 15.77 3.33
CA HIS A 108 -6.44 16.24 2.33
C HIS A 108 -7.11 16.33 0.96
N ALA A 109 -7.21 17.56 0.44
CA ALA A 109 -7.71 17.80 -0.91
C ALA A 109 -6.80 17.17 -1.99
N PRO A 110 -7.37 16.75 -3.13
CA PRO A 110 -6.58 16.29 -4.27
C PRO A 110 -5.56 17.34 -4.72
N ARG A 111 -4.38 16.88 -5.17
CA ARG A 111 -3.28 17.76 -5.59
C ARG A 111 -2.94 17.55 -7.06
N PHE A 112 -2.40 18.59 -7.70
CA PHE A 112 -1.83 18.50 -9.04
C PHE A 112 -0.67 17.51 -9.08
N LYS A 113 -0.67 16.67 -10.12
CA LYS A 113 0.37 15.66 -10.34
C LYS A 113 1.53 16.25 -11.16
N ARG A 114 2.77 16.06 -10.69
CA ARG A 114 3.98 16.50 -11.37
C ARG A 114 4.83 15.32 -11.82
N LYS A 115 5.38 15.38 -13.03
CA LYS A 115 6.35 14.38 -13.52
C LYS A 115 7.54 14.28 -12.56
N GLY A 116 7.89 13.06 -12.16
CA GLY A 116 8.97 12.80 -11.20
C GLY A 116 8.60 12.95 -9.72
N ARG A 117 7.45 13.56 -9.39
CA ARG A 117 6.94 13.65 -8.00
C ARG A 117 5.73 12.75 -7.74
N CYS A 118 5.06 12.29 -8.77
CA CYS A 118 4.02 11.28 -8.71
C CYS A 118 4.46 10.03 -9.46
N ARG A 119 3.84 8.90 -9.13
CA ARG A 119 4.07 7.64 -9.83
C ARG A 119 3.48 7.73 -11.25
N ASP A 120 4.29 7.45 -12.27
CA ASP A 120 3.79 7.28 -13.62
C ASP A 120 2.92 6.01 -13.65
N SER A 121 1.64 6.15 -13.98
CA SER A 121 0.71 5.03 -14.08
C SER A 121 -0.50 5.37 -14.92
N PHE A 122 -1.10 4.34 -15.54
CA PHE A 122 -2.37 4.39 -16.23
C PHE A 122 -3.13 3.09 -16.03
N TYR A 123 -4.43 3.13 -16.24
CA TYR A 123 -5.35 2.00 -16.08
C TYR A 123 -5.72 1.43 -17.44
N VAL A 124 -6.02 0.13 -17.47
CA VAL A 124 -6.59 -0.60 -18.61
C VAL A 124 -7.76 -1.42 -18.08
N ALA A 125 -8.95 -1.24 -18.69
CA ALA A 125 -10.14 -1.96 -18.32
C ALA A 125 -10.06 -3.45 -18.71
N ASN A 126 -10.82 -4.28 -18.04
CA ASN A 126 -10.79 -5.75 -18.18
C ASN A 126 -11.12 -6.24 -19.60
N ASP A 127 -11.99 -5.52 -20.31
CA ASP A 127 -12.40 -5.81 -21.70
C ASP A 127 -11.39 -5.35 -22.75
N LYS A 128 -10.30 -4.68 -22.34
CA LYS A 128 -9.30 -4.07 -23.26
C LYS A 128 -7.95 -4.78 -23.25
N PHE A 129 -7.77 -5.81 -22.44
CA PHE A 129 -6.54 -6.59 -22.42
C PHE A 129 -6.82 -8.04 -22.06
N ARG A 130 -5.87 -8.92 -22.39
CA ARG A 130 -5.89 -10.32 -21.99
C ARG A 130 -4.53 -10.78 -21.52
N ILE A 131 -4.53 -11.81 -20.67
CA ILE A 131 -3.31 -12.44 -20.15
C ILE A 131 -3.16 -13.80 -20.81
N GLU A 132 -1.98 -14.07 -21.37
CA GLU A 132 -1.64 -15.31 -22.07
C GLU A 132 -0.35 -15.87 -21.46
N GLY A 133 -0.47 -16.69 -20.43
CA GLY A 133 0.68 -17.26 -19.70
C GLY A 133 1.60 -16.15 -19.14
N LYS A 134 2.83 -16.09 -19.66
CA LYS A 134 3.81 -15.05 -19.34
C LYS A 134 3.76 -13.85 -20.29
N ALA A 135 2.63 -13.55 -20.85
CA ALA A 135 2.44 -12.37 -21.69
C ALA A 135 1.11 -11.68 -21.39
N ALA A 136 1.01 -10.40 -21.73
CA ALA A 136 -0.25 -9.65 -21.77
C ALA A 136 -0.38 -8.97 -23.13
N VAL A 137 -1.59 -8.96 -23.69
CA VAL A 137 -1.90 -8.18 -24.89
C VAL A 137 -2.58 -6.91 -24.44
N LEU A 138 -1.90 -5.77 -24.64
CA LEU A 138 -2.37 -4.45 -24.19
C LEU A 138 -2.82 -3.61 -25.39
N PRO A 139 -3.83 -2.74 -25.24
CA PRO A 139 -4.35 -1.92 -26.34
C PRO A 139 -3.27 -0.95 -26.85
N LYS A 140 -3.18 -0.78 -28.16
CA LYS A 140 -2.21 0.08 -28.88
C LYS A 140 -0.74 -0.34 -28.75
N VAL A 141 -0.43 -1.37 -27.95
CA VAL A 141 0.95 -1.84 -27.68
C VAL A 141 1.17 -3.26 -28.19
N GLY A 142 0.09 -4.04 -28.27
CA GLY A 142 0.15 -5.45 -28.61
C GLY A 142 0.69 -6.32 -27.45
N ARG A 143 1.38 -7.38 -27.80
CA ARG A 143 1.91 -8.38 -26.87
C ARG A 143 3.12 -7.84 -26.11
N VAL A 144 3.07 -7.93 -24.77
CA VAL A 144 4.18 -7.55 -23.87
C VAL A 144 4.56 -8.75 -23.01
N GLY A 145 5.85 -8.99 -22.84
CA GLY A 145 6.37 -10.04 -21.95
C GLY A 145 6.16 -9.71 -20.48
N LEU A 146 5.85 -10.75 -19.70
CA LEU A 146 5.72 -10.68 -18.24
C LEU A 146 6.77 -11.60 -17.61
N ALA A 147 7.38 -11.16 -16.53
CA ALA A 147 8.39 -11.94 -15.80
C ALA A 147 7.85 -13.25 -15.20
N GLU A 148 6.55 -13.28 -14.90
CA GLU A 148 5.86 -14.47 -14.37
C GLU A 148 4.40 -14.50 -14.86
N ALA A 149 3.76 -15.66 -14.79
CA ALA A 149 2.34 -15.82 -15.10
C ALA A 149 1.46 -15.25 -13.97
N LEU A 150 0.19 -14.99 -14.28
CA LEU A 150 -0.79 -14.58 -13.29
C LEU A 150 -1.02 -15.69 -12.26
N ARG A 151 -0.92 -15.35 -10.97
CA ARG A 151 -1.02 -16.31 -9.86
C ARG A 151 -2.43 -16.67 -9.44
N PHE A 152 -3.41 -15.86 -9.83
CA PHE A 152 -4.77 -16.01 -9.38
C PHE A 152 -5.67 -16.40 -10.54
N THR A 153 -6.47 -17.42 -10.33
CA THR A 153 -7.57 -17.80 -11.22
C THR A 153 -8.83 -17.10 -10.76
N GLY A 154 -9.57 -16.46 -11.67
CA GLY A 154 -10.80 -15.72 -11.35
C GLY A 154 -11.09 -14.66 -12.39
N LYS A 155 -12.11 -13.83 -12.12
CA LYS A 155 -12.55 -12.76 -13.03
C LYS A 155 -11.57 -11.59 -12.96
N ILE A 156 -10.98 -11.25 -14.10
CA ILE A 156 -10.11 -10.06 -14.19
C ILE A 156 -10.99 -8.80 -14.16
N MET A 157 -10.74 -7.92 -13.21
CA MET A 157 -11.48 -6.67 -13.00
C MET A 157 -10.82 -5.46 -13.66
N GLY A 158 -9.56 -5.59 -14.04
CA GLY A 158 -8.79 -4.54 -14.69
C GLY A 158 -7.32 -4.61 -14.32
N ALA A 159 -6.53 -3.76 -14.93
CA ALA A 159 -5.11 -3.69 -14.65
C ALA A 159 -4.59 -2.25 -14.60
N SER A 160 -3.48 -2.05 -13.87
CA SER A 160 -2.75 -0.79 -13.85
C SER A 160 -1.31 -1.02 -14.27
N VAL A 161 -0.89 -0.34 -15.32
CA VAL A 161 0.52 -0.27 -15.71
C VAL A 161 1.17 0.86 -14.92
N SER A 162 2.30 0.60 -14.27
CA SER A 162 2.96 1.61 -13.46
C SER A 162 4.48 1.48 -13.47
N ARG A 163 5.19 2.63 -13.36
CA ARG A 163 6.64 2.69 -13.34
C ARG A 163 7.19 2.80 -11.93
N GLU A 164 8.21 2.01 -11.65
CA GLU A 164 9.04 2.12 -10.45
C GLU A 164 10.51 2.17 -10.88
N ALA A 165 11.17 3.30 -10.59
CA ALA A 165 12.49 3.60 -11.14
C ALA A 165 12.48 3.57 -12.69
N ASP A 166 13.07 2.55 -13.29
CA ASP A 166 13.10 2.34 -14.74
C ASP A 166 12.35 1.08 -15.19
N TRP A 167 11.63 0.44 -14.30
CA TRP A 167 10.85 -0.77 -14.59
C TRP A 167 9.36 -0.46 -14.64
N TRP A 168 8.71 -1.13 -15.58
CA TRP A 168 7.26 -1.14 -15.67
C TRP A 168 6.70 -2.41 -15.05
N SER A 169 5.55 -2.31 -14.44
CA SER A 169 4.82 -3.42 -13.84
C SER A 169 3.35 -3.34 -14.21
N LEU A 170 2.76 -4.49 -14.46
CA LEU A 170 1.32 -4.68 -14.61
C LEU A 170 0.76 -5.19 -13.28
N ALA A 171 -0.14 -4.45 -12.67
CA ALA A 171 -0.89 -4.88 -11.50
C ALA A 171 -2.30 -5.29 -11.93
N VAL A 172 -2.52 -6.59 -12.04
CA VAL A 172 -3.82 -7.17 -12.44
C VAL A 172 -4.67 -7.35 -11.20
N GLN A 173 -5.89 -6.85 -11.24
CA GLN A 173 -6.90 -7.05 -10.21
C GLN A 173 -7.79 -8.22 -10.61
N VAL A 174 -7.89 -9.22 -9.75
CA VAL A 174 -8.66 -10.44 -9.98
C VAL A 174 -9.66 -10.62 -8.85
N GLU A 175 -10.91 -10.79 -9.20
CA GLU A 175 -11.94 -11.24 -8.29
C GLU A 175 -11.88 -12.76 -8.19
N VAL A 176 -11.46 -13.25 -7.03
CA VAL A 176 -11.27 -14.67 -6.74
C VAL A 176 -12.41 -15.13 -5.84
N PRO A 177 -13.08 -16.25 -6.12
CA PRO A 177 -14.08 -16.83 -5.23
C PRO A 177 -13.52 -17.00 -3.81
N GLY A 178 -14.36 -16.80 -2.80
CA GLY A 178 -13.91 -16.77 -1.40
C GLY A 178 -13.17 -18.03 -0.96
N HIS A 179 -13.62 -19.20 -1.37
CA HIS A 179 -12.98 -20.49 -1.05
C HIS A 179 -11.60 -20.65 -1.70
N LEU A 180 -11.40 -20.14 -2.93
CA LEU A 180 -10.09 -20.14 -3.61
C LEU A 180 -9.14 -19.03 -3.13
N ALA A 181 -9.70 -17.95 -2.58
CA ALA A 181 -8.92 -16.84 -2.04
C ALA A 181 -8.37 -17.12 -0.64
N ARG A 182 -9.06 -17.99 0.12
CA ARG A 182 -8.63 -18.42 1.45
C ARG A 182 -7.36 -19.26 1.35
N ARG A 183 -6.51 -19.12 2.35
CA ARG A 183 -5.28 -19.91 2.52
C ARG A 183 -5.43 -20.78 3.75
N ARG A 184 -4.97 -22.02 3.66
CA ARG A 184 -4.94 -22.92 4.82
C ARG A 184 -3.89 -22.45 5.81
N ARG A 185 -4.25 -22.40 7.09
CA ARG A 185 -3.27 -22.26 8.18
C ARG A 185 -2.53 -23.59 8.35
N SER A 186 -1.30 -23.52 8.81
CA SER A 186 -0.50 -24.70 9.18
C SER A 186 -0.47 -24.94 10.70
N GLY A 187 -0.97 -24.00 11.48
CA GLY A 187 -1.03 -24.09 12.94
C GLY A 187 -2.20 -23.35 13.55
N GLU A 188 -2.51 -23.68 14.78
CA GLU A 188 -3.57 -23.09 15.59
C GLU A 188 -3.03 -22.34 16.82
N GLY A 189 -1.77 -21.93 16.75
CA GLY A 189 -1.14 -21.15 17.80
C GLY A 189 -1.78 -19.79 18.04
N VAL A 190 -1.48 -19.20 19.17
CA VAL A 190 -1.80 -17.80 19.50
C VAL A 190 -0.48 -17.09 19.80
N VAL A 191 -0.23 -15.98 19.14
CA VAL A 191 1.02 -15.24 19.31
C VAL A 191 0.78 -13.74 19.56
N GLY A 192 1.50 -13.18 20.52
CA GLY A 192 1.66 -11.75 20.71
C GLY A 192 3.00 -11.29 20.14
N GLY A 193 3.02 -10.13 19.51
CA GLY A 193 4.23 -9.55 18.93
C GLY A 193 4.41 -8.09 19.33
N ASP A 194 5.42 -7.81 20.14
CA ASP A 194 5.90 -6.46 20.42
C ASP A 194 6.73 -5.95 19.23
N LEU A 195 6.36 -4.80 18.68
CA LEU A 195 7.01 -4.22 17.50
C LEU A 195 8.05 -3.19 17.93
N GLY A 196 9.33 -3.52 17.79
CA GLY A 196 10.44 -2.73 18.27
C GLY A 196 11.41 -2.24 17.19
N ILE A 197 12.32 -1.31 17.59
CA ILE A 197 13.39 -0.81 16.72
C ILE A 197 14.63 -1.71 16.77
N THR A 198 14.89 -2.35 17.89
CA THR A 198 16.02 -3.27 18.08
C THR A 198 15.78 -4.57 17.34
N ALA A 199 14.70 -5.26 17.63
CA ALA A 199 14.11 -6.31 16.85
C ALA A 199 12.87 -5.76 16.14
N ALA A 200 12.54 -6.23 14.93
CA ALA A 200 11.34 -5.79 14.22
C ALA A 200 10.06 -6.28 14.91
N ALA A 201 10.14 -7.42 15.57
CA ALA A 201 9.13 -7.97 16.46
C ALA A 201 9.82 -8.87 17.48
N THR A 202 9.40 -8.81 18.75
CA THR A 202 9.68 -9.81 19.77
C THR A 202 8.39 -10.58 20.02
N LEU A 203 8.42 -11.87 19.77
CA LEU A 203 7.24 -12.71 19.88
C LEU A 203 7.08 -13.23 21.32
N SER A 204 5.85 -13.59 21.67
CA SER A 204 5.52 -14.22 22.97
C SER A 204 6.21 -15.56 23.22
N THR A 205 6.84 -16.12 22.18
CA THR A 205 7.69 -17.32 22.26
C THR A 205 9.13 -17.01 22.69
N GLY A 206 9.49 -15.74 22.89
CA GLY A 206 10.87 -15.27 23.12
C GLY A 206 11.67 -15.01 21.83
N GLU A 207 11.16 -15.39 20.65
CA GLU A 207 11.85 -15.16 19.39
C GLU A 207 11.96 -13.65 19.09
N LYS A 208 13.18 -13.18 18.86
CA LYS A 208 13.48 -11.80 18.43
C LYS A 208 13.74 -11.74 16.92
N VAL A 209 12.75 -11.32 16.15
CA VAL A 209 12.80 -11.23 14.68
C VAL A 209 13.60 -10.02 14.24
N GLN A 210 14.75 -10.22 13.62
CA GLN A 210 15.65 -9.14 13.19
C GLN A 210 15.25 -8.56 11.83
N ALA A 211 15.17 -7.20 11.74
CA ALA A 211 14.94 -6.53 10.45
C ALA A 211 16.22 -6.47 9.61
N PRO A 212 16.13 -6.56 8.27
CA PRO A 212 17.29 -6.49 7.39
C PRO A 212 17.94 -5.09 7.31
N ARG A 213 17.27 -4.03 7.80
CA ARG A 213 17.70 -2.62 7.85
C ARG A 213 18.33 -2.11 6.54
N PRO A 214 17.65 -2.25 5.39
CA PRO A 214 18.22 -1.97 4.08
C PRO A 214 18.57 -0.49 3.87
N LEU A 215 17.82 0.44 4.50
CA LEU A 215 18.12 1.87 4.46
C LEU A 215 19.43 2.17 5.21
N LYS A 216 19.57 1.67 6.44
CA LYS A 216 20.81 1.83 7.23
C LYS A 216 22.03 1.34 6.45
N ARG A 217 21.96 0.15 5.87
CA ARG A 217 23.04 -0.45 5.05
C ARG A 217 23.34 0.33 3.77
N SER A 218 22.39 1.08 3.24
CA SER A 218 22.53 1.81 1.97
C SER A 218 22.81 3.30 2.12
N LEU A 219 22.87 3.86 3.33
CA LEU A 219 22.98 5.31 3.57
C LEU A 219 24.16 5.95 2.87
N ARG A 220 25.37 5.35 2.96
CA ARG A 220 26.58 5.87 2.30
C ARG A 220 26.36 5.97 0.78
N ARG A 221 25.81 4.92 0.16
CA ARG A 221 25.53 4.89 -1.28
C ARG A 221 24.45 5.90 -1.67
N LEU A 222 23.41 6.06 -0.86
CA LEU A 222 22.35 7.07 -1.09
C LEU A 222 22.92 8.48 -1.05
N ARG A 223 23.70 8.82 -0.03
CA ARG A 223 24.36 10.12 0.10
C ARG A 223 25.29 10.42 -1.08
N MET A 224 26.12 9.45 -1.47
CA MET A 224 27.04 9.59 -2.60
C MET A 224 26.30 9.83 -3.91
N ARG A 225 25.27 9.00 -4.22
CA ARG A 225 24.49 9.15 -5.46
C ARG A 225 23.66 10.43 -5.45
N GLY A 226 23.09 10.79 -4.30
CA GLY A 226 22.36 12.04 -4.09
C GLY A 226 23.24 13.25 -4.37
N ARG A 227 24.42 13.35 -3.76
CA ARG A 227 25.40 14.44 -3.99
C ARG A 227 25.84 14.54 -5.46
N ARG A 228 26.09 13.39 -6.12
CA ARG A 228 26.46 13.36 -7.55
C ARG A 228 25.32 13.87 -8.43
N LEU A 229 24.07 13.53 -8.14
CA LEU A 229 22.89 14.01 -8.86
C LEU A 229 22.70 15.51 -8.59
N SER A 230 22.77 15.95 -7.34
CA SER A 230 22.63 17.36 -6.93
C SER A 230 23.63 18.25 -7.69
N ARG A 231 24.93 17.88 -7.73
CA ARG A 231 25.94 18.62 -8.50
C ARG A 231 25.56 18.80 -9.96
N LYS A 232 25.01 17.78 -10.60
CA LYS A 232 24.55 17.85 -12.02
C LYS A 232 23.33 18.74 -12.20
N VAL A 233 22.44 18.77 -11.21
CA VAL A 233 21.27 19.67 -11.19
C VAL A 233 21.73 21.11 -10.99
N GLU A 234 22.61 21.38 -10.06
CA GLU A 234 23.13 22.73 -9.78
C GLU A 234 23.96 23.28 -10.97
N ALA A 235 24.75 22.43 -11.65
CA ALA A 235 25.43 22.82 -12.88
C ALA A 235 24.44 23.22 -13.99
N ALA A 236 23.35 22.46 -14.16
CA ALA A 236 22.33 22.80 -15.14
C ALA A 236 21.52 24.06 -14.78
N LYS A 237 21.32 24.34 -13.47
CA LYS A 237 20.70 25.59 -13.00
C LYS A 237 21.60 26.79 -13.27
N ARG A 238 22.88 26.67 -12.95
CA ARG A 238 23.87 27.74 -13.24
C ARG A 238 23.94 28.08 -14.72
N ALA A 239 23.94 27.08 -15.58
CA ALA A 239 23.92 27.30 -17.04
C ALA A 239 22.66 28.03 -17.55
N MET A 240 21.58 28.07 -16.76
CA MET A 240 20.33 28.79 -17.03
C MET A 240 20.19 30.10 -16.23
N GLY A 241 21.19 30.52 -15.49
CA GLY A 241 21.12 31.69 -14.62
C GLY A 241 20.08 31.54 -13.47
N ILE A 242 19.74 30.30 -13.06
CA ILE A 242 18.77 30.04 -12.02
C ILE A 242 19.47 29.90 -10.66
N SER A 243 19.21 30.85 -9.77
CA SER A 243 19.55 30.78 -8.35
C SER A 243 18.34 30.24 -7.56
N GLY A 244 18.56 29.35 -6.57
CA GLY A 244 17.51 28.84 -5.71
C GLY A 244 16.65 27.74 -6.36
N SER A 245 15.32 27.80 -6.19
CA SER A 245 14.38 26.81 -6.73
C SER A 245 14.14 27.05 -8.24
N ILE A 246 13.92 25.96 -8.98
CA ILE A 246 13.56 26.07 -10.41
C ILE A 246 12.15 26.66 -10.51
N PRO A 247 11.95 27.79 -11.22
CA PRO A 247 10.63 28.37 -11.46
C PRO A 247 9.65 27.37 -12.09
N ARG A 248 8.36 27.58 -11.93
CA ARG A 248 7.34 26.62 -12.40
C ARG A 248 7.24 26.51 -13.90
N ASP A 249 7.52 27.59 -14.60
CA ASP A 249 7.53 27.75 -16.06
C ASP A 249 8.81 27.23 -16.70
N LYS A 250 9.93 27.17 -15.94
CA LYS A 250 11.23 26.73 -16.48
C LYS A 250 11.49 25.24 -16.27
N ARG A 251 12.19 24.63 -17.24
CA ARG A 251 12.65 23.24 -17.18
C ARG A 251 14.13 23.18 -17.48
N LEU A 252 14.86 22.38 -16.68
CA LEU A 252 16.27 22.14 -16.96
C LEU A 252 16.43 21.37 -18.28
N PRO A 253 17.44 21.72 -19.11
CA PRO A 253 17.74 21.02 -20.35
C PRO A 253 17.91 19.51 -20.13
N VAL A 254 17.54 18.69 -21.11
CA VAL A 254 17.72 17.24 -21.01
C VAL A 254 19.21 16.91 -21.05
N SER A 255 19.69 16.13 -20.05
CA SER A 255 21.06 15.66 -19.98
C SER A 255 21.09 14.15 -19.78
N LYS A 256 21.78 13.41 -20.66
CA LYS A 256 21.97 11.95 -20.57
C LYS A 256 22.60 11.57 -19.22
N ASN A 257 23.63 12.30 -18.78
CA ASN A 257 24.34 12.04 -17.53
C ASN A 257 23.50 12.33 -16.26
N ARG A 258 22.65 13.39 -16.30
CA ARG A 258 21.71 13.67 -15.20
C ARG A 258 20.62 12.59 -15.13
N THR A 259 20.07 12.19 -16.26
CA THR A 259 19.07 11.12 -16.36
C THR A 259 19.63 9.78 -15.85
N LYS A 260 20.87 9.42 -16.24
CA LYS A 260 21.58 8.22 -15.72
C LYS A 260 21.76 8.28 -14.19
N GLY A 261 22.17 9.45 -13.67
CA GLY A 261 22.30 9.67 -12.23
C GLY A 261 20.98 9.52 -11.47
N ALA A 262 19.90 10.12 -11.96
CA ALA A 262 18.57 10.01 -11.39
C ALA A 262 18.04 8.56 -11.39
N ARG A 263 18.22 7.82 -12.50
CA ARG A 263 17.88 6.39 -12.58
C ARG A 263 18.67 5.56 -11.58
N SER A 264 19.98 5.80 -11.45
CA SER A 264 20.83 5.08 -10.49
C SER A 264 20.39 5.27 -9.04
N LEU A 265 20.01 6.51 -8.66
CA LEU A 265 19.46 6.80 -7.33
C LEU A 265 18.09 6.16 -7.14
N ALA A 266 17.20 6.27 -8.12
CA ALA A 266 15.86 5.68 -8.08
C ALA A 266 15.90 4.14 -7.94
N ARG A 267 16.82 3.45 -8.65
CA ARG A 267 17.06 2.00 -8.51
C ARG A 267 17.46 1.63 -7.09
N LEU A 268 18.29 2.43 -6.43
CA LEU A 268 18.72 2.17 -5.06
C LEU A 268 17.56 2.31 -4.08
N HIS A 269 16.74 3.36 -4.21
CA HIS A 269 15.53 3.51 -3.40
C HIS A 269 14.53 2.36 -3.62
N ALA A 270 14.32 1.95 -4.87
CA ALA A 270 13.46 0.81 -5.20
C ALA A 270 13.96 -0.51 -4.59
N ARG A 271 15.29 -0.75 -4.63
CA ARG A 271 15.90 -1.93 -3.98
C ARG A 271 15.66 -1.94 -2.47
N ILE A 272 15.88 -0.81 -1.79
CA ILE A 272 15.64 -0.68 -0.34
C ILE A 272 14.17 -0.99 -0.02
N ALA A 273 13.23 -0.39 -0.77
CA ALA A 273 11.81 -0.62 -0.59
C ALA A 273 11.42 -2.09 -0.80
N ARG A 274 12.01 -2.78 -1.78
CA ARG A 274 11.74 -4.21 -2.06
C ARG A 274 12.26 -5.14 -0.98
N ILE A 275 13.48 -4.92 -0.49
CA ILE A 275 14.03 -5.74 0.61
C ILE A 275 13.14 -5.63 1.85
N ARG A 276 12.71 -4.42 2.20
CA ARG A 276 11.78 -4.19 3.31
C ARG A 276 10.43 -4.86 3.07
N ASN A 277 9.88 -4.71 1.87
CA ASN A 277 8.59 -5.31 1.51
C ASN A 277 8.65 -6.84 1.54
N ASP A 278 9.70 -7.45 1.05
CA ASP A 278 9.91 -8.91 1.09
C ASP A 278 9.96 -9.42 2.54
N PHE A 279 10.75 -8.76 3.38
CA PHE A 279 10.85 -9.08 4.81
C PHE A 279 9.48 -8.99 5.50
N THR A 280 8.76 -7.87 5.33
CA THR A 280 7.46 -7.70 5.98
C THR A 280 6.42 -8.70 5.45
N HIS A 281 6.47 -9.05 4.16
CA HIS A 281 5.60 -10.08 3.60
C HIS A 281 5.91 -11.48 4.17
N LYS A 282 7.17 -11.84 4.33
CA LYS A 282 7.58 -13.13 4.92
C LYS A 282 7.12 -13.22 6.38
N LEU A 283 7.43 -12.21 7.18
CA LEU A 283 7.03 -12.14 8.59
C LEU A 283 5.51 -12.25 8.76
N THR A 284 4.75 -11.38 8.09
CA THR A 284 3.30 -11.35 8.24
C THR A 284 2.60 -12.59 7.64
N THR A 285 3.22 -13.25 6.62
CA THR A 285 2.71 -14.53 6.13
C THR A 285 2.93 -15.63 7.15
N ARG A 286 4.11 -15.69 7.76
CA ARG A 286 4.43 -16.68 8.79
C ARG A 286 3.46 -16.54 9.96
N LEU A 287 3.32 -15.34 10.51
CA LEU A 287 2.43 -15.08 11.64
C LEU A 287 0.98 -15.51 11.37
N CYS A 288 0.41 -15.12 10.21
CA CYS A 288 -0.97 -15.49 9.87
C CYS A 288 -1.13 -16.96 9.48
N ARG A 289 -0.08 -17.61 8.91
CA ARG A 289 -0.16 -19.01 8.51
C ARG A 289 -0.07 -19.95 9.72
N GLU A 290 0.75 -19.61 10.69
CA GLU A 290 1.08 -20.48 11.82
C GLU A 290 0.17 -20.26 13.04
N ASN A 291 -0.65 -19.21 13.06
CA ASN A 291 -1.46 -18.86 14.23
C ASN A 291 -2.92 -18.58 13.86
N GLN A 292 -3.82 -19.04 14.73
CA GLN A 292 -5.24 -18.70 14.65
C GLN A 292 -5.55 -17.31 15.19
N ALA A 293 -4.71 -16.78 16.10
CA ALA A 293 -4.80 -15.40 16.56
C ALA A 293 -3.43 -14.76 16.70
N VAL A 294 -3.35 -13.48 16.33
CA VAL A 294 -2.16 -12.65 16.40
C VAL A 294 -2.52 -11.32 17.05
N ALA A 295 -1.84 -10.94 18.13
CA ALA A 295 -1.96 -9.61 18.72
C ALA A 295 -0.70 -8.77 18.47
N ILE A 296 -0.88 -7.51 18.12
CA ILE A 296 0.17 -6.50 18.04
C ILE A 296 -0.31 -5.17 18.61
N GLU A 297 0.61 -4.27 18.93
CA GLU A 297 0.30 -2.92 19.40
C GLU A 297 -0.25 -2.00 18.30
N ASP A 298 -1.19 -1.10 18.65
CA ASP A 298 -1.61 0.00 17.79
C ASP A 298 -0.62 1.19 17.86
N LEU A 299 0.52 1.05 17.21
CA LEU A 299 1.56 2.07 17.22
C LEU A 299 1.15 3.34 16.46
N ASN A 300 1.36 4.51 17.08
CA ASN A 300 1.25 5.81 16.40
C ASN A 300 2.46 6.05 15.48
N VAL A 301 2.55 5.31 14.38
CA VAL A 301 3.67 5.38 13.44
C VAL A 301 3.89 6.79 12.88
N LYS A 302 2.83 7.58 12.69
CA LYS A 302 2.94 8.97 12.21
C LYS A 302 3.65 9.85 13.24
N GLY A 303 3.26 9.77 14.51
CA GLY A 303 3.92 10.48 15.59
C GLY A 303 5.37 10.02 15.80
N MET A 304 5.61 8.71 15.75
CA MET A 304 6.97 8.16 15.86
C MET A 304 7.88 8.64 14.71
N LEU A 305 7.38 8.81 13.50
CA LEU A 305 8.13 9.34 12.36
C LEU A 305 8.46 10.84 12.49
N ALA A 306 7.74 11.58 13.31
CA ALA A 306 8.04 12.98 13.59
C ALA A 306 9.29 13.13 14.49
N ASN A 307 9.66 12.10 15.24
CA ASN A 307 10.90 12.11 16.05
C ASN A 307 12.14 11.98 15.14
N ALA A 308 12.90 13.07 15.01
CA ALA A 308 14.06 13.15 14.12
C ALA A 308 15.15 12.10 14.43
N ARG A 309 15.31 11.68 15.71
CA ARG A 309 16.31 10.69 16.13
C ARG A 309 15.92 9.27 15.71
N LEU A 310 14.65 8.93 15.74
CA LEU A 310 14.12 7.57 15.51
C LEU A 310 13.50 7.37 14.10
N SER A 311 13.06 8.43 13.44
CA SER A 311 12.30 8.40 12.17
C SER A 311 12.94 7.49 11.11
N ARG A 312 14.26 7.52 10.98
CA ARG A 312 15.00 6.70 10.01
C ARG A 312 14.92 5.20 10.35
N ALA A 313 15.07 4.82 11.61
CA ALA A 313 14.97 3.42 12.04
C ALA A 313 13.55 2.90 11.89
N ILE A 314 12.56 3.69 12.28
CA ILE A 314 11.12 3.39 12.13
C ILE A 314 10.76 3.23 10.66
N ALA A 315 11.21 4.14 9.79
CA ALA A 315 11.00 4.03 8.35
C ALA A 315 11.67 2.81 7.73
N ASP A 316 12.80 2.34 8.31
CA ASP A 316 13.53 1.18 7.80
C ASP A 316 12.86 -0.15 8.15
N ILE A 317 12.14 -0.24 9.27
CA ILE A 317 11.36 -1.42 9.66
C ILE A 317 10.03 -1.45 8.93
N GLY A 318 9.29 -0.34 8.91
CA GLY A 318 8.03 -0.21 8.19
C GLY A 318 6.82 -0.74 8.96
N PHE A 319 6.65 -0.39 10.23
CA PHE A 319 5.55 -0.82 11.13
C PHE A 319 4.16 -0.67 10.49
N TYR A 320 3.87 0.45 9.85
CA TYR A 320 2.60 0.65 9.15
C TYR A 320 2.35 -0.45 8.09
N GLN A 321 3.40 -0.86 7.38
CA GLN A 321 3.31 -1.89 6.36
C GLN A 321 3.06 -3.27 6.98
N VAL A 322 3.69 -3.57 8.11
CA VAL A 322 3.44 -4.80 8.89
C VAL A 322 1.96 -4.88 9.29
N ARG A 323 1.44 -3.84 9.97
CA ARG A 323 0.03 -3.76 10.38
C ARG A 323 -0.92 -3.94 9.19
N ARG A 324 -0.72 -3.21 8.09
CA ARG A 324 -1.56 -3.32 6.91
C ARG A 324 -1.55 -4.72 6.30
N GLN A 325 -0.35 -5.34 6.21
CA GLN A 325 -0.21 -6.67 5.65
C GLN A 325 -0.80 -7.75 6.56
N LEU A 326 -0.71 -7.61 7.88
CA LEU A 326 -1.38 -8.49 8.83
C LEU A 326 -2.90 -8.42 8.65
N HIS A 327 -3.46 -7.22 8.57
CA HIS A 327 -4.90 -7.04 8.33
C HIS A 327 -5.36 -7.73 7.04
N ASP A 328 -4.67 -7.52 5.92
CA ASP A 328 -5.02 -8.12 4.64
C ASP A 328 -4.87 -9.65 4.64
N LYS A 329 -3.85 -10.17 5.33
CA LYS A 329 -3.56 -11.61 5.39
C LYS A 329 -4.42 -12.34 6.42
N ALA A 330 -4.72 -11.72 7.54
CA ALA A 330 -5.61 -12.28 8.55
C ALA A 330 -6.94 -12.70 7.94
N GLN A 331 -7.53 -11.86 7.07
CA GLN A 331 -8.75 -12.21 6.34
C GLN A 331 -8.57 -13.42 5.41
N ARG A 332 -7.38 -13.58 4.80
CA ARG A 332 -7.10 -14.69 3.86
C ARG A 332 -6.81 -16.00 4.56
N TYR A 333 -6.16 -15.97 5.71
CA TYR A 333 -5.81 -17.15 6.49
C TYR A 333 -6.88 -17.53 7.53
N GLY A 334 -7.90 -16.67 7.72
CA GLY A 334 -8.88 -16.83 8.79
C GLY A 334 -8.23 -16.68 10.18
N THR A 335 -7.21 -15.83 10.29
CA THR A 335 -6.51 -15.52 11.53
C THR A 335 -7.20 -14.34 12.20
N LEU A 336 -7.45 -14.42 13.50
CA LEU A 336 -7.94 -13.30 14.30
C LEU A 336 -6.80 -12.32 14.53
N LEU A 337 -6.93 -11.07 14.04
CA LEU A 337 -5.96 -10.01 14.32
C LEU A 337 -6.49 -9.11 15.43
N VAL A 338 -5.80 -9.08 16.55
CA VAL A 338 -6.08 -8.21 17.70
C VAL A 338 -5.10 -7.05 17.69
N LEU A 339 -5.61 -5.82 17.71
CA LEU A 339 -4.82 -4.62 17.92
C LEU A 339 -5.00 -4.18 19.36
N ALA A 340 -3.97 -4.29 20.17
CA ALA A 340 -4.00 -3.81 21.54
C ALA A 340 -4.20 -2.29 21.55
N ASP A 341 -4.96 -1.81 22.53
CA ASP A 341 -5.13 -0.37 22.71
C ASP A 341 -3.76 0.33 22.82
N ARG A 342 -3.68 1.54 22.32
CA ARG A 342 -2.44 2.32 22.32
C ARG A 342 -1.83 2.54 23.70
N TRP A 343 -2.67 2.60 24.71
CA TRP A 343 -2.27 2.85 26.08
C TRP A 343 -2.20 1.58 26.93
N TYR A 344 -2.44 0.41 26.30
CA TYR A 344 -2.28 -0.86 26.97
C TYR A 344 -0.82 -1.04 27.43
N PRO A 345 -0.56 -1.16 28.73
CA PRO A 345 0.79 -1.15 29.28
C PRO A 345 1.48 -2.52 29.13
N SER A 346 1.52 -3.07 27.93
CA SER A 346 2.04 -4.39 27.60
C SER A 346 3.40 -4.70 28.24
N SER A 347 4.33 -3.74 28.18
CA SER A 347 5.68 -3.91 28.72
C SER A 347 5.81 -3.68 30.23
N LYS A 348 4.79 -3.05 30.87
CA LYS A 348 4.80 -2.71 32.29
C LYS A 348 3.99 -3.68 33.14
N LEU A 349 3.12 -4.51 32.54
CA LEU A 349 2.38 -5.55 33.26
C LEU A 349 3.27 -6.79 33.42
N CYS A 350 3.32 -7.33 34.61
CA CYS A 350 3.97 -8.62 34.84
C CYS A 350 3.18 -9.73 34.14
N SER A 351 3.82 -10.45 33.23
CA SER A 351 3.18 -11.58 32.55
C SER A 351 3.02 -12.81 33.41
N ALA A 352 3.52 -12.85 34.63
CA ALA A 352 3.23 -13.91 35.61
C ALA A 352 2.00 -13.58 36.45
N CYS A 353 2.00 -12.46 37.18
CA CYS A 353 0.97 -12.13 38.17
C CYS A 353 0.03 -10.97 37.79
N GLY A 354 0.30 -10.23 36.72
CA GLY A 354 -0.52 -9.10 36.28
C GLY A 354 -0.27 -7.78 37.02
N VAL A 355 0.61 -7.74 38.03
CA VAL A 355 0.99 -6.48 38.71
C VAL A 355 1.64 -5.52 37.76
N LYS A 356 1.25 -4.24 37.81
CA LYS A 356 1.82 -3.18 36.95
C LYS A 356 3.02 -2.54 37.60
N ASN A 357 4.19 -2.58 36.96
CA ASN A 357 5.37 -1.82 37.35
C ASN A 357 5.26 -0.39 36.81
N GLY A 358 4.83 0.56 37.64
CA GLY A 358 4.71 1.97 37.29
C GLY A 358 6.05 2.65 37.04
N MET A 359 7.11 2.23 37.74
CA MET A 359 8.43 2.86 37.76
C MET A 359 9.33 2.40 36.60
N LEU A 360 8.95 1.36 35.84
CA LEU A 360 9.78 0.82 34.76
C LEU A 360 10.14 1.88 33.71
N GLY A 361 11.43 2.21 33.62
CA GLY A 361 11.97 3.19 32.69
C GLY A 361 12.02 2.68 31.24
N LEU A 362 12.15 3.61 30.28
CA LEU A 362 12.22 3.24 28.83
C LEU A 362 13.52 2.52 28.47
N GLY A 363 14.61 2.75 29.23
CA GLY A 363 15.93 2.15 28.99
C GLY A 363 16.08 0.74 29.56
N GLU A 364 15.28 0.39 30.55
CA GLU A 364 15.36 -0.90 31.24
C GLU A 364 14.85 -2.02 30.34
N ARG A 365 15.69 -3.02 30.12
CA ARG A 365 15.37 -4.18 29.26
C ARG A 365 15.01 -5.41 30.07
N GLU A 366 15.56 -5.55 31.26
CA GLU A 366 15.28 -6.60 32.21
C GLU A 366 14.77 -5.99 33.52
N TRP A 367 13.80 -6.63 34.15
CA TRP A 367 13.23 -6.16 35.39
C TRP A 367 12.62 -7.31 36.20
N THR A 368 12.62 -7.15 37.51
CA THR A 368 12.04 -8.10 38.43
C THR A 368 10.70 -7.55 38.96
N CYS A 369 9.68 -8.37 38.99
CA CYS A 369 8.37 -7.99 39.49
C CYS A 369 8.38 -7.88 41.01
N ALA A 370 7.99 -6.74 41.55
CA ALA A 370 7.89 -6.54 43.00
C ALA A 370 6.77 -7.37 43.65
N GLY A 371 5.76 -7.80 42.87
CA GLY A 371 4.63 -8.57 43.41
C GLY A 371 4.86 -10.09 43.49
N CYS A 372 5.64 -10.67 42.57
CA CYS A 372 5.86 -12.11 42.51
C CYS A 372 7.30 -12.56 42.34
N GLY A 373 8.26 -11.66 42.29
CA GLY A 373 9.68 -11.96 42.14
C GLY A 373 10.10 -12.46 40.73
N ALA A 374 9.19 -12.57 39.76
CA ALA A 374 9.51 -13.06 38.43
C ALA A 374 10.40 -12.05 37.67
N CYS A 375 11.49 -12.56 37.06
CA CYS A 375 12.38 -11.77 36.19
C CYS A 375 11.86 -11.79 34.75
N HIS A 376 11.85 -10.65 34.09
CA HIS A 376 11.32 -10.46 32.74
C HIS A 376 12.31 -9.77 31.81
N ASP A 377 12.50 -10.32 30.60
CA ASP A 377 12.88 -9.51 29.46
C ASP A 377 11.67 -8.68 29.05
N ARG A 378 11.82 -7.37 28.99
CA ARG A 378 10.73 -6.41 28.78
C ARG A 378 9.94 -6.67 27.51
N ASP A 379 10.67 -6.91 26.38
CA ASP A 379 10.04 -7.06 25.08
C ASP A 379 9.33 -8.44 24.98
N THR A 380 9.91 -9.48 25.58
CA THR A 380 9.27 -10.81 25.66
C THR A 380 8.04 -10.77 26.58
N ASN A 381 8.13 -10.11 27.72
CA ASN A 381 7.00 -9.89 28.64
C ASN A 381 5.84 -9.17 27.93
N ALA A 382 6.14 -8.13 27.15
CA ALA A 382 5.14 -7.44 26.35
C ALA A 382 4.48 -8.38 25.31
N GLY A 383 5.26 -9.21 24.63
CA GLY A 383 4.76 -10.24 23.72
C GLY A 383 3.81 -11.23 24.41
N ILE A 384 4.13 -11.69 25.62
CA ILE A 384 3.28 -12.60 26.40
C ILE A 384 1.96 -11.92 26.79
N ASN A 385 1.99 -10.68 27.24
CA ASN A 385 0.79 -9.92 27.59
C ASN A 385 -0.10 -9.68 26.36
N LEU A 386 0.48 -9.37 25.19
CA LEU A 386 -0.26 -9.28 23.92
C LEU A 386 -0.87 -10.63 23.53
N LYS A 387 -0.17 -11.76 23.73
CA LYS A 387 -0.73 -13.10 23.51
C LYS A 387 -1.97 -13.34 24.36
N ARG A 388 -1.96 -12.92 25.64
CA ARG A 388 -3.13 -13.04 26.53
C ARG A 388 -4.34 -12.29 25.98
N LEU A 389 -4.17 -11.09 25.47
CA LEU A 389 -5.24 -10.34 24.81
C LEU A 389 -5.81 -11.12 23.61
N ALA A 390 -4.93 -11.71 22.77
CA ALA A 390 -5.37 -12.51 21.64
C ALA A 390 -6.12 -13.77 22.08
N THR A 391 -5.67 -14.43 23.14
CA THR A 391 -6.32 -15.63 23.70
C THR A 391 -7.72 -15.28 24.25
N GLY A 392 -7.84 -14.20 25.02
CA GLY A 392 -9.13 -13.73 25.52
C GLY A 392 -10.10 -13.34 24.41
N ALA A 393 -9.61 -12.60 23.39
CA ALA A 393 -10.42 -12.24 22.23
C ALA A 393 -10.86 -13.47 21.42
N LEU A 394 -10.01 -14.49 21.31
CA LEU A 394 -10.34 -15.74 20.62
C LEU A 394 -11.42 -16.54 21.39
N ALA A 395 -11.32 -16.63 22.71
CA ALA A 395 -12.32 -17.27 23.54
C ALA A 395 -13.68 -16.57 23.51
N ALA A 396 -13.69 -15.25 23.37
CA ALA A 396 -14.91 -14.44 23.25
C ALA A 396 -15.55 -14.48 21.84
N CYS A 397 -14.86 -15.00 20.81
CA CYS A 397 -15.38 -15.15 19.47
C CYS A 397 -16.04 -16.52 19.30
N PRO A 398 -17.39 -16.65 19.22
CA PRO A 398 -18.03 -17.92 18.92
C PRO A 398 -17.65 -18.33 17.49
N ALA A 399 -16.93 -19.46 17.39
CA ALA A 399 -16.66 -20.24 16.19
C ALA A 399 -16.22 -19.47 14.94
N LEU A 400 -14.91 -19.21 14.81
CA LEU A 400 -14.29 -19.20 13.47
C LEU A 400 -14.52 -20.60 12.88
N PRO A 401 -15.12 -20.74 11.68
CA PRO A 401 -15.38 -22.05 11.10
C PRO A 401 -14.05 -22.80 10.94
N VAL A 402 -13.87 -23.83 11.74
CA VAL A 402 -12.83 -24.84 11.55
C VAL A 402 -13.07 -25.42 10.17
N ALA A 403 -12.05 -25.40 9.32
CA ALA A 403 -12.12 -26.04 8.01
C ALA A 403 -12.32 -27.54 8.25
N SER A 404 -13.57 -27.99 8.15
CA SER A 404 -13.93 -29.39 8.21
C SER A 404 -13.12 -30.19 7.19
N GLN A 405 -12.67 -31.34 7.61
CA GLN A 405 -11.91 -32.32 6.87
C GLN A 405 -12.54 -32.59 5.51
N ALA A 406 -11.69 -32.74 4.51
CA ALA A 406 -12.03 -33.06 3.14
C ALA A 406 -12.99 -34.26 3.07
N ALA A 407 -14.17 -34.03 2.53
CA ALA A 407 -14.96 -35.11 1.96
C ALA A 407 -14.28 -35.52 0.63
N THR A 408 -14.00 -36.80 0.51
CA THR A 408 -13.60 -37.54 -0.69
C THR A 408 -14.58 -37.24 -1.85
N PRO A 409 -14.15 -37.15 -3.10
CA PRO A 409 -15.05 -36.89 -4.21
C PRO A 409 -15.87 -38.15 -4.55
N GLY A 410 -17.13 -38.11 -4.17
CA GLY A 410 -18.16 -39.03 -4.64
C GLY A 410 -18.99 -38.32 -5.72
N THR A 411 -19.09 -38.97 -6.86
CA THR A 411 -19.94 -38.68 -8.01
C THR A 411 -21.40 -38.49 -7.66
N ALA A 412 -22.02 -37.42 -8.13
CA ALA A 412 -23.31 -37.37 -8.82
C ALA A 412 -23.81 -35.92 -9.02
N ALA A 413 -24.23 -35.66 -10.21
CA ALA A 413 -24.96 -34.47 -10.64
C ALA A 413 -26.36 -34.48 -10.06
N GLU A 414 -26.90 -33.30 -9.77
CA GLU A 414 -28.31 -32.94 -10.07
C GLU A 414 -28.55 -31.43 -9.84
N ASP A 415 -29.24 -30.85 -10.78
CA ASP A 415 -29.76 -29.48 -10.84
C ASP A 415 -30.72 -29.18 -9.71
N VAL A 416 -30.69 -27.95 -9.14
CA VAL A 416 -31.91 -27.21 -8.76
C VAL A 416 -31.66 -25.70 -8.71
N SER A 417 -32.58 -24.98 -9.30
CA SER A 417 -32.77 -23.56 -9.55
C SER A 417 -32.75 -22.61 -8.36
N ALA A 418 -32.40 -21.39 -8.70
CA ALA A 418 -32.66 -20.07 -8.13
C ALA A 418 -33.64 -19.90 -6.96
N ALA A 419 -33.16 -19.22 -5.89
CA ALA A 419 -33.96 -18.23 -5.17
C ALA A 419 -33.02 -17.31 -4.36
N GLY A 420 -33.12 -16.01 -4.57
CA GLY A 420 -32.29 -14.99 -3.92
C GLY A 420 -32.61 -14.81 -2.44
N ARG A 421 -31.57 -14.58 -1.67
CA ARG A 421 -31.64 -13.83 -0.41
C ARG A 421 -30.34 -13.04 -0.19
N LYS A 422 -30.48 -11.73 -0.21
CA LYS A 422 -29.47 -10.78 0.28
C LYS A 422 -29.20 -11.08 1.75
N ARG A 423 -27.98 -11.45 2.08
CA ARG A 423 -27.51 -11.50 3.46
C ARG A 423 -26.38 -10.45 3.63
N THR A 424 -26.74 -9.38 4.30
CA THR A 424 -25.82 -8.37 4.83
C THR A 424 -24.85 -9.04 5.82
N LEU A 425 -23.57 -9.01 5.49
CA LEU A 425 -22.48 -9.35 6.43
C LEU A 425 -22.32 -8.20 7.43
N ARG A 426 -22.75 -8.44 8.66
CA ARG A 426 -22.39 -7.60 9.80
C ARG A 426 -20.91 -7.81 10.11
N THR A 427 -20.13 -6.76 9.94
CA THR A 427 -18.81 -6.62 10.54
C THR A 427 -19.00 -6.40 12.02
N CYS A 428 -18.42 -7.27 12.88
CA CYS A 428 -18.30 -7.00 14.30
C CYS A 428 -17.34 -5.85 14.54
N ALA A 429 -17.86 -4.62 14.50
CA ALA A 429 -17.21 -3.46 15.07
C ALA A 429 -17.92 -3.19 16.39
N HIS A 430 -17.35 -3.66 17.50
CA HIS A 430 -17.79 -3.21 18.82
C HIS A 430 -17.22 -1.83 19.07
N GLY A 431 -18.08 -0.81 18.94
CA GLY A 431 -17.90 0.47 19.58
C GLY A 431 -18.04 0.28 21.09
N PHE A 432 -16.99 0.58 21.83
CA PHE A 432 -17.10 0.85 23.25
C PHE A 432 -17.60 2.29 23.40
N ASP A 433 -18.82 2.41 23.86
CA ASP A 433 -19.44 3.67 24.27
C ASP A 433 -18.80 4.08 25.60
N SER A 434 -18.15 5.23 25.62
CA SER A 434 -17.66 5.88 26.84
C SER A 434 -18.56 7.05 27.16
N SER A 435 -19.64 6.79 27.83
CA SER A 435 -20.36 7.79 28.62
C SER A 435 -20.49 7.27 30.05
N THR A 436 -19.75 7.84 30.96
CA THR A 436 -20.24 8.42 32.24
C THR A 436 -19.08 8.85 33.16
N HIS A 437 -19.27 10.05 33.64
CA HIS A 437 -18.87 10.69 34.89
C HIS A 437 -17.57 11.50 35.00
N ALA A 438 -17.91 12.79 35.27
CA ALA A 438 -17.25 13.87 36.00
C ALA A 438 -16.00 14.47 35.41
#